data_ec36b7eaa69ea4888796178b00c4ba72
#
_entry.id   ec36b7eaa69ea4888796178b00c4ba72
#
_cell.length_a   1.000
_cell.length_b   1.000
_cell.length_c   1.000
_cell.angle_alpha   90.00
_cell.angle_beta   90.00
_cell.angle_gamma   90.00
#
_symmetry.space_group_name_H-M   'P 1'
#
loop_
_entity.id
_entity.type
_entity.pdbx_description
1 polymer ?
#
loop_
_entity_poly.entity_id
_entity_poly.type
_entity_poly.pdbx_seq_one_letter_code
_entity_poly.pdbx_strand_id
1 'polypeptide(L)'
;MVYSHNEWDPLKEVILGTARGMYWPVADGVKWEILPSGQKMPSHIIEQTEQGLTEYSNKMKTYGVNVLRPKARNYETVNGFGAYSTRDTVLIIGNKVIYTPTRFTYRREEWPAMRHHFRLGECIHAPLDDPDLYFDAANIIRCNRDI
;
A
#
# COMPACT_ATOMS: atom_id res chain seq x y z
N MET A 1 -10.16 -14.34 -3.76
CA MET A 1 -8.99 -15.12 -4.24
C MET A 1 -8.20 -14.19 -5.16
N VAL A 2 -6.97 -13.87 -4.79
CA VAL A 2 -6.08 -13.07 -5.65
C VAL A 2 -5.47 -13.96 -6.74
N TYR A 3 -5.26 -13.37 -7.91
CA TYR A 3 -4.61 -14.07 -9.02
C TYR A 3 -4.01 -13.04 -9.98
N SER A 4 -2.69 -12.96 -10.05
CA SER A 4 -2.00 -12.05 -10.96
C SER A 4 -0.59 -12.53 -11.25
N HIS A 5 -0.23 -12.64 -12.53
CA HIS A 5 1.07 -13.10 -12.98
C HIS A 5 1.86 -12.07 -13.78
N ASN A 6 1.22 -10.99 -14.19
CA ASN A 6 1.84 -9.96 -15.02
C ASN A 6 1.18 -8.59 -14.80
N GLU A 7 1.69 -7.58 -15.49
CA GLU A 7 1.22 -6.19 -15.37
C GLU A 7 0.30 -5.74 -16.52
N TRP A 8 -0.03 -6.63 -17.48
CA TRP A 8 -0.77 -6.28 -18.70
C TRP A 8 -2.07 -7.05 -18.93
N ASP A 9 -2.38 -8.07 -18.13
CA ASP A 9 -3.69 -8.71 -18.17
C ASP A 9 -4.79 -7.73 -17.77
N PRO A 10 -6.02 -7.89 -18.28
CA PRO A 10 -7.14 -7.03 -17.93
C PRO A 10 -7.35 -6.97 -16.41
N LEU A 11 -7.27 -5.76 -15.85
CA LEU A 11 -7.46 -5.51 -14.43
C LEU A 11 -8.91 -5.80 -14.05
N LYS A 12 -9.14 -6.71 -13.11
CA LYS A 12 -10.47 -7.08 -12.61
C LYS A 12 -10.75 -6.56 -11.22
N GLU A 13 -9.73 -6.52 -10.39
CA GLU A 13 -9.82 -6.06 -9.02
C GLU A 13 -8.54 -5.33 -8.61
N VAL A 14 -8.68 -4.26 -7.84
CA VAL A 14 -7.55 -3.46 -7.36
C VAL A 14 -7.81 -2.92 -5.96
N ILE A 15 -6.78 -2.82 -5.15
CA ILE A 15 -6.80 -2.03 -3.91
C ILE A 15 -6.24 -0.64 -4.26
N LEU A 16 -7.11 0.35 -4.26
CA LEU A 16 -6.73 1.74 -4.45
C LEU A 16 -6.52 2.39 -3.10
N GLY A 17 -5.38 3.01 -2.89
CA GLY A 17 -4.98 3.62 -1.63
C GLY A 17 -5.94 4.67 -1.06
N THR A 18 -5.67 5.14 0.14
CA THR A 18 -6.42 6.19 0.82
C THR A 18 -5.47 7.17 1.50
N ALA A 19 -5.83 8.45 1.47
CA ALA A 19 -5.12 9.51 2.21
C ALA A 19 -5.69 9.72 3.63
N ARG A 20 -6.78 9.04 3.98
CA ARG A 20 -7.44 9.21 5.28
C ARG A 20 -6.53 8.79 6.42
N GLY A 21 -6.36 9.69 7.38
CA GLY A 21 -5.52 9.47 8.55
C GLY A 21 -4.02 9.54 8.30
N MET A 22 -3.58 10.00 7.11
CA MET A 22 -2.17 10.18 6.80
C MET A 22 -1.49 11.14 7.78
N TYR A 23 -0.24 10.80 8.07
CA TYR A 23 0.60 11.50 9.02
C TYR A 23 2.04 11.53 8.50
N TRP A 24 2.78 12.60 8.77
CA TRP A 24 4.20 12.66 8.52
C TRP A 24 4.94 11.99 9.67
N PRO A 25 5.39 10.73 9.53
CA PRO A 25 5.99 10.02 10.66
C PRO A 25 7.30 10.66 11.11
N VAL A 26 7.64 10.43 12.37
CA VAL A 26 9.00 10.66 12.84
C VAL A 26 9.89 9.62 12.18
N ALA A 27 10.87 10.06 11.40
CA ALA A 27 11.68 9.17 10.59
C ALA A 27 12.74 8.43 11.42
N ASP A 28 12.86 7.14 11.21
CA ASP A 28 13.93 6.30 11.77
C ASP A 28 15.25 6.60 11.06
N GLY A 29 15.99 7.60 11.54
CA GLY A 29 17.34 7.90 11.05
C GLY A 29 17.47 8.49 9.65
N VAL A 30 16.37 8.72 8.94
CA VAL A 30 16.36 9.40 7.64
C VAL A 30 16.06 10.87 7.86
N LYS A 31 17.00 11.74 7.58
CA LYS A 31 16.75 13.17 7.57
C LYS A 31 15.85 13.52 6.39
N TRP A 32 14.59 13.70 6.65
CA TRP A 32 13.66 14.36 5.71
C TRP A 32 13.92 15.85 5.75
N GLU A 33 14.90 16.33 5.04
CA GLU A 33 15.26 17.76 5.05
C GLU A 33 14.16 18.66 4.48
N ILE A 34 13.16 18.08 3.84
CA ILE A 34 12.15 18.81 3.05
C ILE A 34 10.72 18.60 3.58
N LEU A 35 10.46 17.55 4.37
CA LEU A 35 9.10 17.22 4.82
C LEU A 35 8.93 17.42 6.33
N PRO A 36 7.77 17.97 6.77
CA PRO A 36 7.49 18.10 8.19
C PRO A 36 7.44 16.71 8.83
N SER A 37 8.29 16.48 9.83
CA SER A 37 8.34 15.23 10.59
C SER A 37 7.47 15.34 11.85
N GLY A 38 6.74 14.27 12.18
CA GLY A 38 5.90 14.25 13.39
C GLY A 38 4.70 15.18 13.32
N GLN A 39 4.09 15.37 12.16
CA GLN A 39 2.97 16.29 11.95
C GLN A 39 1.82 15.65 11.19
N LYS A 40 0.61 16.13 11.47
CA LYS A 40 -0.58 15.77 10.69
C LYS A 40 -0.47 16.37 9.29
N MET A 41 -0.86 15.58 8.30
CA MET A 41 -1.02 16.11 6.96
C MET A 41 -2.17 17.14 6.94
N PRO A 42 -2.01 18.29 6.28
CA PRO A 42 -3.07 19.27 6.19
C PRO A 42 -4.38 18.69 5.66
N SER A 43 -5.51 19.03 6.29
CA SER A 43 -6.82 18.47 5.94
C SER A 43 -7.21 18.70 4.49
N HIS A 44 -6.91 19.90 3.94
CA HIS A 44 -7.21 20.20 2.55
C HIS A 44 -6.45 19.31 1.56
N ILE A 45 -5.22 18.89 1.89
CA ILE A 45 -4.46 17.94 1.06
C ILE A 45 -5.11 16.55 1.12
N ILE A 46 -5.52 16.10 2.31
CA ILE A 46 -6.23 14.83 2.48
C ILE A 46 -7.53 14.84 1.68
N GLU A 47 -8.31 15.90 1.78
CA GLU A 47 -9.61 16.05 1.10
C GLU A 47 -9.45 16.06 -0.43
N GLN A 48 -8.53 16.86 -0.96
CA GLN A 48 -8.25 16.92 -2.39
C GLN A 48 -7.75 15.57 -2.92
N THR A 49 -6.88 14.90 -2.17
CA THR A 49 -6.37 13.58 -2.55
C THR A 49 -7.48 12.53 -2.53
N GLU A 50 -8.33 12.51 -1.52
CA GLU A 50 -9.47 11.58 -1.44
C GLU A 50 -10.49 11.82 -2.54
N GLN A 51 -10.73 13.09 -2.90
CA GLN A 51 -11.59 13.42 -4.04
C GLN A 51 -11.01 12.82 -5.33
N GLY A 52 -9.75 13.07 -5.64
CA GLY A 52 -9.09 12.53 -6.84
C GLY A 52 -9.10 11.00 -6.86
N LEU A 53 -8.82 10.35 -5.72
CA LEU A 53 -8.88 8.90 -5.60
C LEU A 53 -10.32 8.37 -5.80
N THR A 54 -11.33 9.10 -5.37
CA THR A 54 -12.74 8.74 -5.56
C THR A 54 -13.14 8.85 -7.04
N GLU A 55 -12.76 9.92 -7.70
CA GLU A 55 -12.98 10.10 -9.14
C GLU A 55 -12.29 9.00 -9.95
N TYR A 56 -11.04 8.68 -9.61
CA TYR A 56 -10.30 7.60 -10.24
C TYR A 56 -10.95 6.22 -10.00
N SER A 57 -11.39 5.95 -8.76
CA SER A 57 -12.16 4.76 -8.44
C SER A 57 -13.43 4.63 -9.29
N ASN A 58 -14.20 5.71 -9.39
CA ASN A 58 -15.42 5.72 -10.19
C ASN A 58 -15.11 5.46 -11.67
N LYS A 59 -14.04 6.05 -12.19
CA LYS A 59 -13.59 5.79 -13.56
C LYS A 59 -13.24 4.33 -13.78
N MET A 60 -12.47 3.70 -12.88
CA MET A 60 -12.15 2.28 -13.00
C MET A 60 -13.39 1.39 -12.97
N LYS A 61 -14.36 1.71 -12.12
CA LYS A 61 -15.64 0.98 -12.06
C LYS A 61 -16.42 1.03 -13.37
N THR A 62 -16.33 2.12 -14.15
CA THR A 62 -16.97 2.17 -15.48
C THR A 62 -16.37 1.19 -16.48
N TYR A 63 -15.15 0.71 -16.23
CA TYR A 63 -14.50 -0.36 -16.99
C TYR A 63 -14.70 -1.75 -16.39
N GLY A 64 -15.60 -1.89 -15.40
CA GLY A 64 -15.89 -3.18 -14.76
C GLY A 64 -14.86 -3.63 -13.71
N VAL A 65 -13.97 -2.74 -13.28
CA VAL A 65 -12.97 -3.06 -12.25
C VAL A 65 -13.62 -2.98 -10.87
N ASN A 66 -13.47 -4.03 -10.06
CA ASN A 66 -13.81 -3.99 -8.64
C ASN A 66 -12.74 -3.22 -7.86
N VAL A 67 -13.12 -2.11 -7.25
CA VAL A 67 -12.18 -1.25 -6.51
C VAL A 67 -12.41 -1.39 -5.02
N LEU A 68 -11.40 -1.91 -4.35
CA LEU A 68 -11.32 -2.03 -2.89
C LEU A 68 -10.54 -0.84 -2.31
N ARG A 69 -10.80 -0.50 -1.06
CA ARG A 69 -10.12 0.60 -0.37
C ARG A 69 -9.58 0.12 0.98
N PRO A 70 -8.37 0.54 1.39
CA PRO A 70 -7.89 0.31 2.74
C PRO A 70 -8.85 0.87 3.79
N LYS A 71 -8.92 0.26 4.96
CA LYS A 71 -9.63 0.85 6.10
C LYS A 71 -8.90 2.10 6.58
N ALA A 72 -9.67 3.15 6.87
CA ALA A 72 -9.12 4.33 7.51
C ALA A 72 -8.51 3.97 8.87
N ARG A 73 -7.35 4.54 9.17
CA ARG A 73 -6.58 4.32 10.39
C ARG A 73 -6.00 5.63 10.88
N ASN A 74 -5.84 5.78 12.19
CA ASN A 74 -5.08 6.91 12.73
C ASN A 74 -3.59 6.56 12.74
N TYR A 75 -2.85 7.05 11.74
CA TYR A 75 -1.44 6.77 11.59
C TYR A 75 -0.54 7.56 12.55
N GLU A 76 -1.05 8.66 13.15
CA GLU A 76 -0.36 9.39 14.21
C GLU A 76 -0.07 8.48 15.41
N THR A 77 -1.04 7.65 15.83
CA THR A 77 -0.90 6.80 17.03
C THR A 77 0.09 5.68 16.88
N VAL A 78 0.44 5.31 15.66
CA VAL A 78 1.34 4.20 15.33
C VAL A 78 2.60 4.65 14.61
N ASN A 79 2.84 5.96 14.55
CA ASN A 79 3.93 6.57 13.79
C ASN A 79 4.01 6.04 12.34
N GLY A 80 2.84 5.83 11.70
CA GLY A 80 2.74 5.34 10.33
C GLY A 80 2.55 6.48 9.33
N PHE A 81 2.85 6.23 8.06
CA PHE A 81 2.67 7.24 7.02
C PHE A 81 1.24 7.30 6.49
N GLY A 82 0.65 6.16 6.19
CA GLY A 82 -0.65 6.05 5.55
C GLY A 82 -0.71 4.89 4.56
N ALA A 83 -1.90 4.54 4.07
CA ALA A 83 -2.08 3.49 3.08
C ALA A 83 -2.41 4.09 1.69
N TYR A 84 -1.66 5.09 1.27
CA TYR A 84 -1.84 5.76 -0.02
C TYR A 84 -1.26 4.93 -1.18
N SER A 85 -0.01 4.48 -1.06
CA SER A 85 0.72 3.74 -2.08
C SER A 85 0.70 2.24 -1.77
N THR A 86 -0.43 1.58 -1.94
CA THR A 86 -0.63 0.17 -1.59
C THR A 86 0.31 -0.78 -2.34
N ARG A 87 0.74 -0.40 -3.54
CA ARG A 87 1.69 -1.15 -4.36
C ARG A 87 3.06 -1.32 -3.71
N ASP A 88 3.49 -0.38 -2.87
CA ASP A 88 4.84 -0.39 -2.31
C ASP A 88 5.02 -1.51 -1.29
N THR A 89 3.96 -1.86 -0.57
CA THR A 89 3.99 -2.80 0.56
C THR A 89 3.34 -4.15 0.28
N VAL A 90 2.63 -4.28 -0.84
CA VAL A 90 1.93 -5.52 -1.19
C VAL A 90 2.24 -5.93 -2.63
N LEU A 91 2.79 -7.13 -2.77
CA LEU A 91 3.04 -7.77 -4.06
C LEU A 91 2.14 -8.99 -4.22
N ILE A 92 1.50 -9.11 -5.37
CA ILE A 92 0.72 -10.30 -5.72
C ILE A 92 1.44 -11.07 -6.81
N ILE A 93 1.76 -12.35 -6.54
CA ILE A 93 2.35 -13.26 -7.51
C ILE A 93 1.51 -14.53 -7.57
N GLY A 94 0.89 -14.79 -8.71
CA GLY A 94 -0.05 -15.89 -8.84
C GLY A 94 -1.21 -15.74 -7.86
N ASN A 95 -1.40 -16.74 -7.02
CA ASN A 95 -2.41 -16.73 -5.95
C ASN A 95 -1.86 -16.37 -4.57
N LYS A 96 -0.67 -15.82 -4.50
CA LYS A 96 0.00 -15.44 -3.26
C LYS A 96 0.04 -13.93 -3.10
N VAL A 97 -0.13 -13.50 -1.87
CA VAL A 97 0.02 -12.11 -1.44
C VAL A 97 1.28 -12.04 -0.59
N ILE A 98 2.26 -11.27 -1.04
CA ILE A 98 3.51 -11.08 -0.32
C ILE A 98 3.45 -9.69 0.30
N TYR A 99 3.48 -9.66 1.63
CA TYR A 99 3.73 -8.43 2.37
C TYR A 99 5.23 -8.20 2.41
N THR A 100 5.68 -7.09 1.81
CA THR A 100 7.11 -6.86 1.60
C THR A 100 7.79 -6.33 2.84
N PRO A 101 9.04 -6.76 3.11
CA PRO A 101 9.84 -6.24 4.21
C PRO A 101 10.39 -4.87 3.83
N THR A 102 9.54 -3.84 3.92
CA THR A 102 9.98 -2.47 3.64
C THR A 102 11.04 -2.01 4.63
N ARG A 103 12.04 -1.28 4.14
CA ARG A 103 13.10 -0.68 4.94
C ARG A 103 12.55 0.27 6.02
N PHE A 104 11.46 0.96 5.71
CA PHE A 104 10.89 1.99 6.58
C PHE A 104 9.84 1.39 7.51
N THR A 105 10.10 1.42 8.81
CA THR A 105 9.20 0.84 9.83
C THR A 105 7.81 1.47 9.80
N TYR A 106 7.70 2.78 9.55
CA TYR A 106 6.43 3.48 9.44
C TYR A 106 5.55 3.00 8.27
N ARG A 107 6.13 2.39 7.21
CA ARG A 107 5.39 1.79 6.11
C ARG A 107 4.77 0.43 6.49
N ARG A 108 5.32 -0.25 7.48
CA ARG A 108 4.80 -1.54 7.98
C ARG A 108 3.38 -1.40 8.56
N GLU A 109 3.05 -0.20 9.02
CA GLU A 109 1.71 0.12 9.54
C GLU A 109 0.61 0.22 8.48
N GLU A 110 0.94 0.13 7.21
CA GLU A 110 -0.02 0.12 6.10
C GLU A 110 -0.74 -1.23 5.95
N TRP A 111 -0.04 -2.34 6.21
CA TRP A 111 -0.58 -3.70 6.07
C TRP A 111 -1.87 -3.94 6.86
N PRO A 112 -1.99 -3.57 8.14
CA PRO A 112 -3.23 -3.75 8.90
C PRO A 112 -4.47 -3.08 8.26
N ALA A 113 -4.28 -2.02 7.48
CA ALA A 113 -5.38 -1.35 6.77
C ALA A 113 -5.89 -2.14 5.55
N MET A 114 -5.07 -3.05 5.01
CA MET A 114 -5.37 -3.78 3.78
C MET A 114 -5.63 -5.27 3.98
N ARG A 115 -5.07 -5.87 5.03
CA ARG A 115 -5.06 -7.34 5.23
C ARG A 115 -6.43 -8.00 5.20
N HIS A 116 -7.49 -7.28 5.53
CA HIS A 116 -8.86 -7.80 5.57
C HIS A 116 -9.42 -8.10 4.17
N HIS A 117 -8.79 -7.64 3.10
CA HIS A 117 -9.12 -7.98 1.73
C HIS A 117 -8.55 -9.35 1.29
N PHE A 118 -7.64 -9.91 2.08
CA PHE A 118 -6.95 -11.15 1.75
C PHE A 118 -7.33 -12.29 2.69
N ARG A 119 -7.31 -13.51 2.18
CA ARG A 119 -7.47 -14.71 3.00
C ARG A 119 -6.14 -15.04 3.68
N LEU A 120 -6.19 -15.46 4.94
CA LEU A 120 -4.99 -15.77 5.72
C LEU A 120 -4.06 -16.78 5.05
N GLY A 121 -4.61 -17.80 4.37
CA GLY A 121 -3.82 -18.81 3.66
C GLY A 121 -3.18 -18.34 2.35
N GLU A 122 -3.50 -17.13 1.89
CA GLU A 122 -2.91 -16.53 0.69
C GLU A 122 -1.73 -15.60 1.03
N CYS A 123 -1.61 -15.22 2.31
CA CYS A 123 -0.61 -14.22 2.73
C CYS A 123 0.72 -14.88 3.09
N ILE A 124 1.79 -14.37 2.52
CA ILE A 124 3.17 -14.68 2.89
C ILE A 124 3.76 -13.41 3.48
N HIS A 125 4.24 -13.50 4.70
CA HIS A 125 5.06 -12.46 5.29
C HIS A 125 6.51 -12.78 4.95
N ALA A 126 7.18 -11.88 4.23
CA ALA A 126 8.62 -12.01 4.09
C ALA A 126 9.26 -11.84 5.49
N PRO A 127 10.40 -12.51 5.76
CA PRO A 127 11.07 -12.39 7.03
C PRO A 127 11.38 -10.91 7.33
N LEU A 128 10.72 -10.35 8.36
CA LEU A 128 10.93 -8.96 8.75
C LEU A 128 12.20 -8.81 9.62
N ASP A 129 12.76 -9.94 10.04
CA ASP A 129 13.86 -10.01 11.00
C ASP A 129 15.23 -10.13 10.31
N ASP A 130 15.25 -10.31 8.99
CA ASP A 130 16.48 -10.31 8.22
C ASP A 130 16.88 -8.86 7.90
N PRO A 131 17.96 -8.32 8.51
CA PRO A 131 18.36 -6.94 8.30
C PRO A 131 18.83 -6.63 6.88
N ASP A 132 19.16 -7.66 6.11
CA ASP A 132 19.67 -7.54 4.75
C ASP A 132 18.57 -7.76 3.68
N LEU A 133 17.40 -8.24 4.10
CA LEU A 133 16.28 -8.48 3.21
C LEU A 133 15.22 -7.38 3.32
N TYR A 134 15.30 -6.39 2.46
CA TYR A 134 14.22 -5.45 2.25
C TYR A 134 14.08 -5.08 0.77
N PHE A 135 12.84 -4.99 0.35
CA PHE A 135 12.49 -4.50 -0.98
C PHE A 135 11.13 -3.83 -0.95
N ASP A 136 10.92 -2.97 -1.92
CA ASP A 136 9.65 -2.32 -2.17
C ASP A 136 8.96 -3.07 -3.32
N ALA A 137 7.72 -3.47 -3.14
CA ALA A 137 6.98 -4.20 -4.16
C ALA A 137 6.78 -3.38 -5.45
N ALA A 138 6.82 -2.05 -5.37
CA ALA A 138 6.78 -1.18 -6.54
C ALA A 138 7.99 -1.32 -7.46
N ASN A 139 9.13 -1.82 -6.95
CA ASN A 139 10.34 -2.06 -7.72
C ASN A 139 10.33 -3.41 -8.47
N ILE A 140 9.26 -4.20 -8.32
CA ILE A 140 9.14 -5.52 -8.93
C ILE A 140 8.16 -5.46 -10.09
N ILE A 141 8.61 -5.89 -11.26
CA ILE A 141 7.80 -6.04 -12.47
C ILE A 141 7.59 -7.53 -12.70
N ARG A 142 6.34 -7.95 -12.80
CA ARG A 142 5.97 -9.34 -13.05
C ARG A 142 5.88 -9.58 -14.54
N CYS A 143 6.71 -10.49 -15.05
CA CYS A 143 6.83 -10.78 -16.48
C CYS A 143 6.24 -12.15 -16.85
N ASN A 144 5.08 -12.53 -16.31
CA ASN A 144 4.43 -13.82 -16.49
C ASN A 144 4.78 -14.83 -15.37
N ARG A 145 4.53 -16.14 -15.61
CA ARG A 145 4.77 -17.21 -14.63
C ARG A 145 6.24 -17.48 -14.38
N ASP A 146 7.05 -17.13 -15.33
CA ASP A 146 8.51 -17.29 -15.26
C ASP A 146 9.11 -15.99 -14.70
N ILE A 147 9.55 -16.03 -13.46
CA ILE A 147 10.27 -14.97 -12.78
C ILE A 147 11.75 -15.34 -12.79
#